data_5b11ce952abfe72e2902da8f9fb7e99b
#
_entry.id   5b11ce952abfe72e2902da8f9fb7e99b
#
_cell.length_a   1.000
_cell.length_b   1.000
_cell.length_c   1.000
_cell.angle_alpha   90.00
_cell.angle_beta   90.00
_cell.angle_gamma   90.00
#
_symmetry.space_group_name_H-M   'P 1'
#
loop_
_entity.id
_entity.type
_entity.pdbx_description
1 polymer ?
#
loop_
_entity_poly.entity_id
_entity_poly.type
_entity_poly.pdbx_seq_one_letter_code
_entity_poly.pdbx_strand_id
1 'polypeptide(L)'
;MAMKTDVSLTFGSGRMALGFWRYGRPWAGLGLVGLLTLACQPVTDAGQPTTLDKITFDLEQLDENGLYGPLDGKRSLDYEFCVPGEPAFLEAVRVIDPSVTLYPDSPGRMGCTDDQVLAMGNTHQPNAALILMELANLDYIERIDRVDWE
;
A
#
# COMPACT_ATOMS: atom_id res chain seq x y z
N MET A 1 38.78 -23.35 12.97
CA MET A 1 38.89 -22.07 13.69
C MET A 1 37.51 -21.51 13.82
N ALA A 2 36.90 -21.58 14.99
CA ALA A 2 35.54 -21.14 15.28
C ALA A 2 35.63 -19.79 16.01
N MET A 3 35.06 -18.74 15.45
CA MET A 3 34.89 -17.46 16.14
C MET A 3 33.47 -17.38 16.70
N LYS A 4 33.40 -17.42 18.02
CA LYS A 4 32.22 -17.28 18.86
C LYS A 4 32.13 -15.79 19.22
N THR A 5 31.05 -15.10 18.80
CA THR A 5 30.79 -13.70 19.18
C THR A 5 29.71 -13.70 20.24
N ASP A 6 30.09 -13.41 21.49
CA ASP A 6 29.20 -13.18 22.63
C ASP A 6 28.60 -11.76 22.51
N VAL A 7 27.27 -11.66 22.49
CA VAL A 7 26.54 -10.41 22.64
C VAL A 7 26.04 -10.31 24.08
N SER A 8 26.67 -9.43 24.84
CA SER A 8 26.32 -9.12 26.23
C SER A 8 25.20 -8.06 26.26
N LEU A 9 24.03 -8.45 26.76
CA LEU A 9 22.90 -7.57 27.04
C LEU A 9 23.07 -6.93 28.43
N THR A 10 23.33 -5.63 28.47
CA THR A 10 23.35 -4.83 29.71
C THR A 10 21.94 -4.28 30.00
N PHE A 11 21.30 -4.81 31.02
CA PHE A 11 20.06 -4.29 31.60
C PHE A 11 20.37 -3.09 32.49
N GLY A 12 19.94 -1.88 32.08
CA GLY A 12 20.00 -0.67 32.87
C GLY A 12 18.80 -0.55 33.82
N SER A 13 19.08 -0.72 35.12
CA SER A 13 18.12 -0.58 36.20
C SER A 13 17.94 0.92 36.57
N GLY A 14 16.84 1.53 36.14
CA GLY A 14 16.44 2.90 36.51
C GLY A 14 15.54 2.91 37.74
N ARG A 15 16.06 3.47 38.84
CA ARG A 15 15.39 3.60 40.15
C ARG A 15 14.31 4.68 40.10
N MET A 16 13.08 4.31 40.45
CA MET A 16 11.98 5.27 40.75
C MET A 16 12.23 6.02 42.05
N ALA A 17 12.23 7.34 41.96
CA ALA A 17 12.18 8.21 43.13
C ALA A 17 10.72 8.60 43.39
N LEU A 18 10.21 8.14 44.56
CA LEU A 18 8.90 8.54 45.08
C LEU A 18 9.06 9.93 45.79
N GLY A 19 8.48 10.94 45.17
CA GLY A 19 8.33 12.26 45.79
C GLY A 19 6.94 12.41 46.44
N PHE A 20 6.86 12.25 47.75
CA PHE A 20 5.69 12.62 48.57
C PHE A 20 5.58 14.13 48.71
N TRP A 21 4.51 14.73 48.19
CA TRP A 21 4.09 16.06 48.65
C TRP A 21 2.64 16.00 49.14
N ARG A 22 2.53 16.03 50.48
CA ARG A 22 1.28 16.34 51.20
C ARG A 22 1.09 17.85 51.20
N TYR A 23 -0.02 18.37 50.69
CA TYR A 23 -0.68 19.57 51.25
C TYR A 23 -2.17 19.46 50.93
N GLY A 24 -2.92 19.39 52.04
CA GLY A 24 -4.36 19.41 52.00
C GLY A 24 -4.91 20.84 51.91
N ARG A 25 -6.09 20.96 51.31
CA ARG A 25 -7.14 21.93 51.70
C ARG A 25 -8.46 21.48 51.04
N PRO A 26 -9.54 21.40 51.83
CA PRO A 26 -10.87 21.08 51.30
C PRO A 26 -11.51 22.37 50.78
N TRP A 27 -11.97 22.37 49.53
CA TRP A 27 -12.92 23.36 49.04
C TRP A 27 -14.16 22.60 48.60
N ALA A 28 -15.22 22.80 49.44
CA ALA A 28 -16.58 22.50 49.08
C ALA A 28 -17.02 23.48 48.00
N GLY A 29 -17.43 23.03 46.85
CA GLY A 29 -17.96 23.87 45.76
C GLY A 29 -18.80 23.01 44.82
N LEU A 30 -20.10 23.07 45.04
CA LEU A 30 -21.26 22.85 44.17
C LEU A 30 -21.02 22.24 42.79
N GLY A 31 -21.81 21.20 42.55
CA GLY A 31 -21.96 20.45 41.33
C GLY A 31 -22.29 21.27 40.07
N LEU A 32 -21.61 20.93 39.03
CA LEU A 32 -22.08 21.08 37.69
C LEU A 32 -21.93 19.70 37.03
N VAL A 33 -23.07 18.99 36.95
CA VAL A 33 -23.19 17.77 36.15
C VAL A 33 -23.08 18.20 34.68
N GLY A 34 -21.86 18.24 34.19
CA GLY A 34 -21.61 18.38 32.76
C GLY A 34 -21.97 17.10 32.07
N LEU A 35 -23.10 17.08 31.37
CA LEU A 35 -23.41 16.04 30.38
C LEU A 35 -22.29 16.06 29.33
N LEU A 36 -21.35 15.13 29.43
CA LEU A 36 -20.46 14.79 28.33
C LEU A 36 -21.30 14.09 27.25
N THR A 37 -21.84 14.86 26.33
CA THR A 37 -22.30 14.32 25.05
C THR A 37 -21.06 13.85 24.30
N LEU A 38 -20.83 12.53 24.26
CA LEU A 38 -19.94 11.92 23.29
C LEU A 38 -20.55 12.21 21.92
N ALA A 39 -20.11 13.27 21.27
CA ALA A 39 -20.32 13.48 19.86
C ALA A 39 -19.48 12.44 19.12
N CYS A 40 -20.12 11.35 18.67
CA CYS A 40 -19.55 10.53 17.59
C CYS A 40 -19.43 11.45 16.38
N GLN A 41 -18.24 12.00 16.16
CA GLN A 41 -17.95 12.66 14.88
C GLN A 41 -17.82 11.55 13.85
N PRO A 42 -18.57 11.60 12.73
CA PRO A 42 -18.31 10.72 11.62
C PRO A 42 -16.89 11.04 11.14
N VAL A 43 -16.01 10.04 11.17
CA VAL A 43 -14.73 10.11 10.48
C VAL A 43 -15.06 10.19 9.00
N THR A 44 -15.11 11.39 8.46
CA THR A 44 -15.09 11.59 7.01
C THR A 44 -13.68 11.21 6.57
N ASP A 45 -13.53 9.99 6.11
CA ASP A 45 -12.36 9.53 5.35
C ASP A 45 -12.41 10.28 3.99
N ALA A 46 -11.93 11.52 4.06
CA ALA A 46 -11.90 12.40 2.90
C ALA A 46 -10.63 12.08 2.11
N GLY A 47 -10.76 11.15 1.14
CA GLY A 47 -9.97 11.26 -0.08
C GLY A 47 -8.71 10.44 -0.21
N GLN A 48 -8.56 9.27 0.42
CA GLN A 48 -7.63 8.29 -0.14
C GLN A 48 -8.34 7.56 -1.29
N PRO A 49 -7.73 7.53 -2.51
CA PRO A 49 -8.31 6.76 -3.60
C PRO A 49 -8.48 5.31 -3.14
N THR A 50 -9.65 4.74 -3.41
CA THR A 50 -9.85 3.32 -3.14
C THR A 50 -8.91 2.52 -4.05
N THR A 51 -8.58 1.29 -3.69
CA THR A 51 -7.73 0.40 -4.49
C THR A 51 -8.22 0.31 -5.95
N LEU A 52 -9.53 0.29 -6.16
CA LEU A 52 -10.12 0.21 -7.50
C LEU A 52 -9.96 1.51 -8.30
N ASP A 53 -9.92 2.67 -7.64
CA ASP A 53 -9.74 3.96 -8.33
C ASP A 53 -8.34 4.11 -8.95
N LYS A 54 -7.38 3.31 -8.50
CA LYS A 54 -6.03 3.28 -9.07
C LYS A 54 -5.96 2.55 -10.42
N ILE A 55 -6.95 1.72 -10.76
CA ILE A 55 -6.99 0.96 -12.01
C ILE A 55 -7.91 1.69 -12.99
N THR A 56 -7.37 2.12 -14.13
CA THR A 56 -8.08 2.99 -15.08
C THR A 56 -8.95 2.26 -16.10
N PHE A 57 -9.00 0.95 -16.03
CA PHE A 57 -9.81 0.11 -16.91
C PHE A 57 -10.68 -0.86 -16.10
N ASP A 58 -11.73 -1.37 -16.74
CA ASP A 58 -12.75 -2.19 -16.11
C ASP A 58 -12.30 -3.65 -15.98
N LEU A 59 -12.11 -4.11 -14.74
CA LEU A 59 -11.73 -5.49 -14.43
C LEU A 59 -12.85 -6.50 -14.66
N GLU A 60 -14.12 -6.09 -14.65
CA GLU A 60 -15.26 -6.97 -14.88
C GLU A 60 -15.33 -7.48 -16.32
N GLN A 61 -14.62 -6.84 -17.26
CA GLN A 61 -14.50 -7.28 -18.63
C GLN A 61 -13.53 -8.46 -18.82
N LEU A 62 -12.68 -8.74 -17.81
CA LEU A 62 -11.73 -9.86 -17.87
C LEU A 62 -12.41 -11.17 -17.47
N ASP A 63 -12.18 -12.21 -18.25
CA ASP A 63 -12.57 -13.57 -17.88
C ASP A 63 -11.56 -14.21 -16.89
N GLU A 64 -11.80 -15.46 -16.51
CA GLU A 64 -10.96 -16.24 -15.59
C GLU A 64 -9.51 -16.42 -16.07
N ASN A 65 -9.24 -16.26 -17.37
CA ASN A 65 -7.91 -16.33 -17.98
C ASN A 65 -7.30 -14.93 -18.24
N GLY A 66 -7.97 -13.88 -17.78
CA GLY A 66 -7.53 -12.49 -17.98
C GLY A 66 -7.72 -11.98 -19.41
N LEU A 67 -8.62 -12.58 -20.17
CA LEU A 67 -8.94 -12.19 -21.54
C LEU A 67 -10.23 -11.37 -21.58
N TYR A 68 -10.31 -10.43 -22.51
CA TYR A 68 -11.50 -9.61 -22.77
C TYR A 68 -11.90 -9.64 -24.23
N GLY A 69 -13.13 -9.23 -24.51
CA GLY A 69 -13.67 -9.11 -25.87
C GLY A 69 -14.67 -10.22 -26.24
N PRO A 70 -15.13 -10.25 -27.50
CA PRO A 70 -16.11 -11.23 -27.96
C PRO A 70 -15.53 -12.65 -27.96
N LEU A 71 -16.42 -13.65 -27.87
CA LEU A 71 -16.02 -15.05 -27.72
C LEU A 71 -15.11 -15.59 -28.86
N ASP A 72 -15.22 -15.00 -30.03
CA ASP A 72 -14.45 -15.37 -31.25
C ASP A 72 -13.21 -14.50 -31.46
N GLY A 73 -12.90 -13.60 -30.54
CA GLY A 73 -11.81 -12.64 -30.68
C GLY A 73 -11.27 -12.11 -29.33
N LYS A 74 -11.21 -12.97 -28.31
CA LYS A 74 -10.66 -12.59 -27.01
C LYS A 74 -9.18 -12.21 -27.07
N ARG A 75 -8.79 -11.18 -26.33
CA ARG A 75 -7.43 -10.64 -26.25
C ARG A 75 -7.05 -10.36 -24.80
N SER A 76 -5.75 -10.39 -24.53
CA SER A 76 -5.20 -9.85 -23.28
C SER A 76 -5.06 -8.33 -23.36
N LEU A 77 -4.92 -7.71 -22.19
CA LEU A 77 -4.51 -6.32 -22.02
C LEU A 77 -3.06 -6.27 -21.53
N ASP A 78 -2.29 -5.33 -22.07
CA ASP A 78 -1.09 -4.87 -21.41
C ASP A 78 -1.41 -3.68 -20.52
N TYR A 79 -0.74 -3.57 -19.37
CA TYR A 79 -0.87 -2.48 -18.44
C TYR A 79 0.48 -2.02 -17.95
N GLU A 80 0.55 -0.76 -17.54
CA GLU A 80 1.77 -0.15 -17.04
C GLU A 80 1.53 0.61 -15.72
N PHE A 81 2.57 0.69 -14.91
CA PHE A 81 2.58 1.42 -13.65
C PHE A 81 4.01 1.73 -13.21
N CYS A 82 4.16 2.71 -12.31
CA CYS A 82 5.46 3.09 -11.78
C CYS A 82 5.70 2.43 -10.42
N VAL A 83 6.94 1.97 -10.19
CA VAL A 83 7.40 1.32 -8.96
C VAL A 83 8.66 2.02 -8.46
N PRO A 84 8.83 2.30 -7.15
CA PRO A 84 10.10 2.80 -6.63
C PRO A 84 11.26 1.90 -7.03
N GLY A 85 12.41 2.51 -7.39
CA GLY A 85 13.56 1.80 -7.98
C GLY A 85 14.33 0.89 -7.02
N GLU A 86 13.99 0.87 -5.72
CA GLU A 86 14.67 0.01 -4.74
C GLU A 86 14.34 -1.47 -4.97
N PRO A 87 15.35 -2.36 -4.87
CA PRO A 87 15.21 -3.78 -5.19
C PRO A 87 14.06 -4.50 -4.46
N ALA A 88 13.75 -4.08 -3.24
CA ALA A 88 12.69 -4.70 -2.44
C ALA A 88 11.30 -4.49 -3.05
N PHE A 89 11.01 -3.31 -3.59
CA PHE A 89 9.73 -3.01 -4.24
C PHE A 89 9.61 -3.72 -5.60
N LEU A 90 10.71 -3.74 -6.36
CA LEU A 90 10.76 -4.41 -7.66
C LEU A 90 10.54 -5.92 -7.52
N GLU A 91 11.12 -6.54 -6.50
CA GLU A 91 10.90 -7.96 -6.20
C GLU A 91 9.47 -8.24 -5.71
N ALA A 92 8.93 -7.40 -4.83
CA ALA A 92 7.55 -7.54 -4.35
C ALA A 92 6.55 -7.55 -5.51
N VAL A 93 6.71 -6.64 -6.47
CA VAL A 93 5.85 -6.59 -7.67
C VAL A 93 5.98 -7.86 -8.52
N ARG A 94 7.19 -8.38 -8.73
CA ARG A 94 7.40 -9.62 -9.49
C ARG A 94 6.82 -10.86 -8.82
N VAL A 95 6.77 -10.86 -7.49
CA VAL A 95 6.16 -11.95 -6.72
C VAL A 95 4.64 -11.95 -6.89
N ILE A 96 4.03 -10.76 -6.88
CA ILE A 96 2.58 -10.59 -7.07
C ILE A 96 2.20 -10.90 -8.52
N ASP A 97 2.95 -10.33 -9.47
CA ASP A 97 2.69 -10.46 -10.89
C ASP A 97 3.91 -10.98 -11.66
N PRO A 98 3.97 -12.29 -11.92
CA PRO A 98 5.07 -12.90 -12.69
C PRO A 98 5.17 -12.43 -14.15
N SER A 99 4.12 -11.82 -14.71
CA SER A 99 4.13 -11.31 -16.09
C SER A 99 4.92 -10.01 -16.24
N VAL A 100 5.24 -9.32 -15.12
CA VAL A 100 5.85 -7.99 -15.14
C VAL A 100 7.25 -8.00 -15.71
N THR A 101 7.44 -7.11 -16.68
CA THR A 101 8.76 -6.71 -17.19
C THR A 101 9.08 -5.30 -16.72
N LEU A 102 10.30 -5.09 -16.23
CA LEU A 102 10.77 -3.81 -15.70
C LEU A 102 11.64 -3.08 -16.73
N TYR A 103 11.41 -1.77 -16.86
CA TYR A 103 12.10 -0.89 -17.79
C TYR A 103 12.70 0.31 -17.03
N PRO A 104 13.91 0.17 -16.45
CA PRO A 104 14.50 1.19 -15.58
C PRO A 104 14.86 2.50 -16.28
N ASP A 105 15.09 2.43 -17.61
CA ASP A 105 15.51 3.59 -18.40
C ASP A 105 14.35 4.23 -19.19
N SER A 106 13.09 3.82 -18.91
CA SER A 106 11.93 4.32 -19.62
C SER A 106 10.94 4.98 -18.67
N PRO A 107 10.52 6.23 -18.92
CA PRO A 107 9.45 6.87 -18.15
C PRO A 107 8.05 6.30 -18.48
N GLY A 108 7.91 5.52 -19.55
CA GLY A 108 6.64 5.05 -20.05
C GLY A 108 5.71 6.20 -20.47
N ARG A 109 4.44 5.88 -20.76
CA ARG A 109 3.37 6.88 -20.94
C ARG A 109 2.90 7.44 -19.60
N MET A 110 3.14 6.69 -18.52
CA MET A 110 2.86 7.08 -17.14
C MET A 110 3.68 8.28 -16.68
N GLY A 111 4.90 8.47 -17.24
CA GLY A 111 5.82 9.51 -16.81
C GLY A 111 6.49 9.17 -15.48
N CYS A 112 6.95 7.94 -15.31
CA CYS A 112 7.71 7.53 -14.12
C CYS A 112 8.91 8.46 -13.91
N THR A 113 9.16 8.82 -12.66
CA THR A 113 10.25 9.71 -12.25
C THR A 113 11.60 8.98 -12.26
N ASP A 114 12.71 9.73 -12.12
CA ASP A 114 14.08 9.17 -12.16
C ASP A 114 14.37 8.17 -11.01
N ASP A 115 13.61 8.23 -9.94
CA ASP A 115 13.65 7.31 -8.79
C ASP A 115 12.67 6.14 -8.91
N GLN A 116 11.92 6.07 -10.00
CA GLN A 116 10.97 5.01 -10.29
C GLN A 116 11.39 4.19 -11.51
N VAL A 117 10.87 2.99 -11.58
CA VAL A 117 11.02 2.06 -12.70
C VAL A 117 9.65 1.82 -13.31
N LEU A 118 9.54 1.92 -14.63
CA LEU A 118 8.35 1.52 -15.35
C LEU A 118 8.20 -0.02 -15.27
N ALA A 119 7.05 -0.47 -14.83
CA ALA A 119 6.65 -1.87 -14.84
C ALA A 119 5.52 -2.07 -15.86
N MET A 120 5.64 -3.08 -16.70
CA MET A 120 4.60 -3.47 -17.65
C MET A 120 4.22 -4.93 -17.42
N GLY A 121 2.93 -5.19 -17.25
CA GLY A 121 2.36 -6.52 -17.09
C GLY A 121 1.36 -6.85 -18.20
N ASN A 122 0.90 -8.11 -18.22
CA ASN A 122 -0.07 -8.60 -19.17
C ASN A 122 -1.16 -9.42 -18.45
N THR A 123 -2.41 -9.23 -18.84
CA THR A 123 -3.54 -9.91 -18.18
C THR A 123 -3.70 -11.37 -18.57
N HIS A 124 -2.97 -11.90 -19.57
CA HIS A 124 -3.10 -13.29 -20.02
C HIS A 124 -2.53 -14.27 -18.98
N GLN A 125 -3.19 -14.32 -17.85
CA GLN A 125 -2.84 -15.20 -16.74
C GLN A 125 -4.09 -15.47 -15.87
N PRO A 126 -4.14 -16.62 -15.18
CA PRO A 126 -5.23 -16.91 -14.26
C PRO A 126 -5.33 -15.85 -13.17
N ASN A 127 -6.55 -15.49 -12.79
CA ASN A 127 -6.80 -14.52 -11.71
C ASN A 127 -6.21 -13.11 -11.93
N ALA A 128 -6.05 -12.68 -13.19
CA ALA A 128 -5.47 -11.37 -13.52
C ALA A 128 -6.13 -10.20 -12.77
N ALA A 129 -7.46 -10.22 -12.60
CA ALA A 129 -8.17 -9.20 -11.84
C ALA A 129 -7.73 -9.15 -10.37
N LEU A 130 -7.50 -10.30 -9.72
CA LEU A 130 -7.01 -10.36 -8.34
C LEU A 130 -5.56 -9.86 -8.22
N ILE A 131 -4.72 -10.22 -9.18
CA ILE A 131 -3.33 -9.73 -9.26
C ILE A 131 -3.30 -8.21 -9.37
N LEU A 132 -4.11 -7.64 -10.26
CA LEU A 132 -4.23 -6.19 -10.43
C LEU A 132 -4.74 -5.49 -9.15
N MET A 133 -5.70 -6.08 -8.46
CA MET A 133 -6.17 -5.57 -7.16
C MET A 133 -5.08 -5.64 -6.09
N GLU A 134 -4.28 -6.70 -6.07
CA GLU A 134 -3.17 -6.86 -5.13
C GLU A 134 -2.06 -5.84 -5.40
N LEU A 135 -1.71 -5.61 -6.66
CA LEU A 135 -0.80 -4.53 -7.06
C LEU A 135 -1.33 -3.16 -6.64
N ALA A 136 -2.61 -2.87 -6.90
CA ALA A 136 -3.23 -1.60 -6.55
C ALA A 136 -3.35 -1.38 -5.02
N ASN A 137 -3.32 -2.43 -4.21
CA ASN A 137 -3.26 -2.34 -2.74
C ASN A 137 -1.89 -1.90 -2.20
N LEU A 138 -0.85 -1.92 -3.02
CA LEU A 138 0.46 -1.42 -2.61
C LEU A 138 0.42 0.10 -2.52
N ASP A 139 0.81 0.65 -1.36
CA ASP A 139 0.72 2.09 -1.09
C ASP A 139 1.55 2.94 -2.05
N TYR A 140 2.66 2.38 -2.55
CA TYR A 140 3.57 3.06 -3.46
C TYR A 140 3.16 2.97 -4.94
N ILE A 141 2.13 2.20 -5.29
CA ILE A 141 1.54 2.21 -6.63
C ILE A 141 0.39 3.22 -6.63
N GLU A 142 0.53 4.28 -7.41
CA GLU A 142 -0.44 5.36 -7.49
C GLU A 142 -1.55 5.07 -8.50
N ARG A 143 -1.18 4.46 -9.64
CA ARG A 143 -2.08 4.22 -10.76
C ARG A 143 -1.59 3.04 -11.61
N ILE A 144 -2.52 2.31 -12.22
CA ILE A 144 -2.29 1.24 -13.21
C ILE A 144 -3.09 1.59 -14.46
N ASP A 145 -2.40 1.86 -15.54
CA ASP A 145 -3.01 2.25 -16.82
C ASP A 145 -2.95 1.12 -17.83
N ARG A 146 -3.97 1.05 -18.68
CA ARG A 146 -3.96 0.20 -19.85
C ARG A 146 -3.00 0.74 -20.90
N VAL A 147 -2.23 -0.13 -21.54
CA VAL A 147 -1.40 0.19 -22.70
C VAL A 147 -2.17 -0.11 -23.98
N ASP A 148 -2.44 0.94 -24.77
CA ASP A 148 -2.99 0.79 -26.12
C ASP A 148 -1.85 0.93 -27.14
N TRP A 149 -1.61 -0.16 -27.87
CA TRP A 149 -0.63 -0.18 -28.95
C TRP A 149 -1.28 0.35 -30.24
N GLU A 150 -0.88 1.56 -30.65
CA GLU A 150 -1.28 2.17 -31.93
C GLU A 150 -0.40 1.69 -33.08
#